data_d94dc08ea34ddee941e4e2539d6d841e
#
_entry.id   d94dc08ea34ddee941e4e2539d6d841e
#
_cell.length_a   1.000
_cell.length_b   1.000
_cell.length_c   1.000
_cell.angle_alpha   90.00
_cell.angle_beta   90.00
_cell.angle_gamma   90.00
#
_symmetry.space_group_name_H-M   'P 1'
#
loop_
_entity.id
_entity.type
_entity.pdbx_description
1 polymer ?
#
loop_
_entity_poly.entity_id
_entity_poly.type
_entity_poly.pdbx_seq_one_letter_code
_entity_poly.pdbx_strand_id
1 'polypeptide(L)'
;MNTSAFSNGSRPDGFGTDSHNAFSSAAPCPQAASPAQQIPAPVLLSDLHAHRASFSRIGASMLMLLLGYQLFAFLVSFAVGRFAPDIAKTWWYSWVLTDVSLYGVGLPLMWLILRQVPAAPFNPTYRARGIVAEKPRFGFGWWILIAVIGMGAMEIGALVGQGFMKLLSYLVGYDYANGLETIVSGSPLWATFLGTVVLAPLGEEFIFRKLLIDRTRRWGDAVSVLLSGILFGLFHGNLFQLFYTTMFGFLLAYIYTRTGRLGWCVGLHALTNFWGGIVPTLLRNWIGTDIIADPEKLSAHLMKNPLQYFVYTLYGM
;
A
#
# COMPACT_ATOMS: atom_id res chain seq x y z
N MET A 1 37.88 65.56 -2.19
CA MET A 1 38.34 66.15 -3.45
C MET A 1 37.23 65.97 -4.46
N ASN A 2 36.71 67.09 -4.84
CA ASN A 2 35.99 67.49 -6.08
C ASN A 2 34.70 66.77 -6.43
N THR A 3 33.58 67.43 -6.19
CA THR A 3 32.90 68.60 -6.82
C THR A 3 32.49 68.26 -8.25
N SER A 4 31.28 68.30 -8.56
CA SER A 4 30.30 69.39 -8.93
C SER A 4 29.74 69.01 -10.32
N ALA A 5 28.62 69.39 -10.86
CA ALA A 5 27.64 70.43 -10.55
C ALA A 5 26.41 70.27 -11.46
N PHE A 6 25.32 70.71 -11.03
CA PHE A 6 24.18 71.47 -11.57
C PHE A 6 24.14 71.86 -13.07
N SER A 7 22.95 71.73 -13.69
CA SER A 7 22.17 72.85 -14.25
C SER A 7 20.85 72.36 -14.82
N ASN A 8 19.76 72.72 -14.37
CA ASN A 8 18.74 73.71 -14.59
C ASN A 8 18.49 74.17 -16.07
N GLY A 9 17.22 74.15 -16.45
CA GLY A 9 16.70 74.79 -17.66
C GLY A 9 15.28 74.39 -18.01
N SER A 10 14.31 74.97 -17.38
CA SER A 10 13.20 75.86 -17.80
C SER A 10 12.12 75.31 -18.74
N ARG A 11 10.89 75.38 -18.24
CA ARG A 11 9.61 75.43 -18.99
C ARG A 11 9.53 76.79 -19.81
N PRO A 12 8.68 76.78 -20.84
CA PRO A 12 7.44 77.58 -20.64
C PRO A 12 6.18 76.95 -21.29
N ASP A 13 5.09 77.50 -20.87
CA ASP A 13 3.69 77.31 -21.10
C ASP A 13 3.23 77.48 -22.56
N GLY A 14 2.13 76.81 -22.93
CA GLY A 14 1.39 77.02 -24.16
C GLY A 14 0.04 76.35 -24.14
N PHE A 15 -0.99 77.09 -23.75
CA PHE A 15 -2.40 76.71 -23.90
C PHE A 15 -2.76 76.56 -25.38
N GLY A 16 -3.46 75.49 -25.72
CA GLY A 16 -4.09 75.25 -27.00
C GLY A 16 -5.23 74.27 -26.88
N THR A 17 -6.42 74.80 -26.74
CA THR A 17 -7.71 74.10 -26.88
C THR A 17 -7.89 73.63 -28.31
N ASP A 18 -8.06 72.34 -28.53
CA ASP A 18 -8.93 71.84 -29.62
C ASP A 18 -9.48 70.46 -29.27
N SER A 19 -10.77 70.50 -29.07
CA SER A 19 -11.65 69.35 -29.04
C SER A 19 -11.77 68.70 -30.42
N HIS A 20 -11.72 67.42 -30.53
CA HIS A 20 -12.56 66.50 -31.30
C HIS A 20 -11.81 65.21 -31.71
N ASN A 21 -12.44 64.09 -31.35
CA ASN A 21 -12.35 62.80 -32.02
C ASN A 21 -11.01 62.03 -31.98
N ALA A 22 -10.87 61.13 -30.99
CA ALA A 22 -10.14 59.91 -31.15
C ALA A 22 -10.70 58.79 -30.25
N PHE A 23 -11.96 58.45 -30.47
CA PHE A 23 -12.47 57.14 -30.13
C PHE A 23 -12.38 56.29 -31.40
N SER A 24 -11.33 55.51 -31.58
CA SER A 24 -11.30 54.29 -32.37
C SER A 24 -9.87 53.75 -32.47
N SER A 25 -9.45 52.99 -31.49
CA SER A 25 -8.60 51.78 -31.68
C SER A 25 -8.68 50.95 -30.41
N ALA A 26 -9.82 50.36 -30.18
CA ALA A 26 -9.89 49.21 -29.28
C ALA A 26 -9.06 48.11 -29.91
N ALA A 27 -7.96 47.74 -29.23
CA ALA A 27 -7.23 46.53 -29.57
C ALA A 27 -8.22 45.38 -29.66
N PRO A 28 -8.13 44.47 -30.65
CA PRO A 28 -9.03 43.37 -30.77
C PRO A 28 -8.92 42.50 -29.48
N CYS A 29 -10.06 42.31 -28.83
CA CYS A 29 -10.19 41.34 -27.76
C CYS A 29 -9.52 40.02 -28.21
N PRO A 30 -8.71 39.34 -27.34
CA PRO A 30 -8.22 38.01 -27.68
C PRO A 30 -9.43 37.16 -28.05
N GLN A 31 -9.45 36.67 -29.28
CA GLN A 31 -10.48 35.73 -29.73
C GLN A 31 -10.59 34.62 -28.72
N ALA A 32 -11.83 34.38 -28.27
CA ALA A 32 -12.18 33.27 -27.42
C ALA A 32 -11.50 32.00 -27.95
N ALA A 33 -10.81 31.30 -27.07
CA ALA A 33 -10.15 30.04 -27.38
C ALA A 33 -11.05 29.16 -28.24
N SER A 34 -10.51 28.71 -29.36
CA SER A 34 -11.20 27.78 -30.26
C SER A 34 -11.92 26.69 -29.44
N PRO A 35 -13.15 26.35 -29.81
CA PRO A 35 -13.86 25.29 -29.13
C PRO A 35 -12.96 24.07 -29.05
N ALA A 36 -12.82 23.51 -27.84
CA ALA A 36 -12.03 22.34 -27.58
C ALA A 36 -12.25 21.33 -28.72
N GLN A 37 -11.18 20.93 -29.43
CA GLN A 37 -11.26 19.95 -30.50
C GLN A 37 -12.02 18.73 -29.94
N GLN A 38 -13.25 18.55 -30.39
CA GLN A 38 -14.03 17.38 -30.04
C GLN A 38 -13.32 16.18 -30.65
N ILE A 39 -12.79 15.33 -29.78
CA ILE A 39 -12.19 14.06 -30.17
C ILE A 39 -13.28 13.28 -30.92
N PRO A 40 -13.03 12.80 -32.14
CA PRO A 40 -14.00 12.06 -32.92
C PRO A 40 -14.55 10.86 -32.15
N ALA A 41 -15.86 10.68 -32.11
CA ALA A 41 -16.52 9.62 -31.37
C ALA A 41 -15.96 8.20 -31.60
N PRO A 42 -15.50 7.79 -32.78
CA PRO A 42 -14.85 6.50 -33.00
C PRO A 42 -13.55 6.30 -32.21
N VAL A 43 -12.74 7.36 -32.04
CA VAL A 43 -11.48 7.31 -31.27
C VAL A 43 -11.79 7.14 -29.79
N LEU A 44 -12.80 7.83 -29.27
CA LEU A 44 -13.22 7.71 -27.87
C LEU A 44 -13.72 6.30 -27.53
N LEU A 45 -14.46 5.65 -28.43
CA LEU A 45 -14.94 4.29 -28.25
C LEU A 45 -13.82 3.25 -28.27
N SER A 46 -12.85 3.40 -29.19
CA SER A 46 -11.68 2.51 -29.25
C SER A 46 -10.82 2.60 -27.98
N ASP A 47 -10.63 3.81 -27.45
CA ASP A 47 -9.89 4.04 -26.21
C ASP A 47 -10.62 3.41 -25.02
N LEU A 48 -11.95 3.56 -24.95
CA LEU A 48 -12.75 2.94 -23.90
C LEU A 48 -12.65 1.41 -23.92
N HIS A 49 -12.71 0.79 -25.10
CA HIS A 49 -12.53 -0.65 -25.25
C HIS A 49 -11.13 -1.11 -24.81
N ALA A 50 -10.09 -0.38 -25.16
CA ALA A 50 -8.70 -0.68 -24.77
C ALA A 50 -8.53 -0.57 -23.23
N HIS A 51 -9.14 0.44 -22.61
CA HIS A 51 -9.12 0.58 -21.16
C HIS A 51 -9.87 -0.55 -20.44
N ARG A 52 -11.08 -0.88 -20.90
CA ARG A 52 -11.85 -2.03 -20.37
C ARG A 52 -11.09 -3.34 -20.48
N ALA A 53 -10.49 -3.62 -21.64
CA ALA A 53 -9.67 -4.81 -21.83
C ALA A 53 -8.48 -4.86 -20.87
N SER A 54 -7.82 -3.72 -20.62
CA SER A 54 -6.70 -3.62 -19.69
C SER A 54 -7.14 -3.87 -18.24
N PHE A 55 -8.27 -3.29 -17.80
CA PHE A 55 -8.84 -3.57 -16.48
C PHE A 55 -9.24 -5.03 -16.31
N SER A 56 -9.91 -5.60 -17.31
CA SER A 56 -10.30 -7.02 -17.29
C SER A 56 -9.08 -7.94 -17.18
N ARG A 57 -7.99 -7.64 -17.91
CA ARG A 57 -6.75 -8.42 -17.81
C ARG A 57 -6.09 -8.28 -16.44
N ILE A 58 -6.11 -7.09 -15.83
CA ILE A 58 -5.60 -6.89 -14.47
C ILE A 58 -6.43 -7.72 -13.48
N GLY A 59 -7.76 -7.63 -13.53
CA GLY A 59 -8.64 -8.42 -12.70
C GLY A 59 -8.44 -9.93 -12.89
N ALA A 60 -8.39 -10.38 -14.15
CA ALA A 60 -8.11 -11.78 -14.49
C ALA A 60 -6.74 -12.25 -13.98
N SER A 61 -5.70 -11.40 -14.06
CA SER A 61 -4.38 -11.74 -13.55
C SER A 61 -4.35 -11.92 -12.04
N MET A 62 -5.06 -11.06 -11.28
CA MET A 62 -5.19 -11.20 -9.82
C MET A 62 -6.01 -12.43 -9.45
N LEU A 63 -7.08 -12.72 -10.21
CA LEU A 63 -7.85 -13.94 -10.02
C LEU A 63 -7.01 -15.20 -10.28
N MET A 64 -6.19 -15.19 -11.33
CA MET A 64 -5.30 -16.33 -11.63
C MET A 64 -4.19 -16.49 -10.60
N LEU A 65 -3.70 -15.40 -9.99
CA LEU A 65 -2.80 -15.48 -8.84
C LEU A 65 -3.46 -16.27 -7.69
N LEU A 66 -4.67 -15.88 -7.31
CA LEU A 66 -5.41 -16.50 -6.20
C LEU A 66 -5.83 -17.94 -6.52
N LEU A 67 -6.43 -18.18 -7.68
CA LEU A 67 -6.89 -19.53 -8.06
C LEU A 67 -5.71 -20.48 -8.25
N GLY A 68 -4.64 -20.04 -8.88
CA GLY A 68 -3.44 -20.84 -9.08
C GLY A 68 -2.79 -21.20 -7.74
N TYR A 69 -2.64 -20.23 -6.86
CA TYR A 69 -2.17 -20.44 -5.49
C TYR A 69 -3.06 -21.44 -4.73
N GLN A 70 -4.36 -21.20 -4.66
CA GLN A 70 -5.28 -22.01 -3.85
C GLN A 70 -5.45 -23.42 -4.40
N LEU A 71 -5.61 -23.57 -5.72
CA LEU A 71 -5.77 -24.87 -6.35
C LEU A 71 -4.52 -25.75 -6.16
N PHE A 72 -3.34 -25.16 -6.37
CA PHE A 72 -2.10 -25.91 -6.19
C PHE A 72 -1.89 -26.28 -4.71
N ALA A 73 -2.10 -25.34 -3.79
CA ALA A 73 -2.02 -25.61 -2.35
C ALA A 73 -3.00 -26.72 -1.92
N PHE A 74 -4.25 -26.68 -2.42
CA PHE A 74 -5.24 -27.69 -2.15
C PHE A 74 -4.82 -29.09 -2.67
N LEU A 75 -4.38 -29.18 -3.91
CA LEU A 75 -3.95 -30.45 -4.52
C LEU A 75 -2.76 -31.05 -3.78
N VAL A 76 -1.75 -30.23 -3.44
CA VAL A 76 -0.59 -30.69 -2.68
C VAL A 76 -0.99 -31.09 -1.26
N SER A 77 -1.82 -30.31 -0.58
CA SER A 77 -2.31 -30.65 0.76
C SER A 77 -3.11 -31.96 0.77
N PHE A 78 -3.96 -32.16 -0.24
CA PHE A 78 -4.70 -33.43 -0.39
C PHE A 78 -3.76 -34.62 -0.61
N ALA A 79 -2.78 -34.46 -1.51
CA ALA A 79 -1.81 -35.53 -1.79
C ALA A 79 -0.94 -35.85 -0.56
N VAL A 80 -0.41 -34.79 0.10
CA VAL A 80 0.41 -34.99 1.31
C VAL A 80 -0.42 -35.59 2.44
N GLY A 81 -1.64 -35.12 2.67
CA GLY A 81 -2.54 -35.71 3.67
C GLY A 81 -2.86 -37.16 3.42
N ARG A 82 -2.91 -37.59 2.13
CA ARG A 82 -3.22 -38.97 1.75
C ARG A 82 -2.01 -39.92 1.77
N PHE A 83 -0.85 -39.45 1.34
CA PHE A 83 0.32 -40.27 1.07
C PHE A 83 1.48 -40.07 2.05
N ALA A 84 1.54 -38.92 2.72
CA ALA A 84 2.63 -38.57 3.62
C ALA A 84 2.16 -37.68 4.79
N PRO A 85 1.17 -38.12 5.60
CA PRO A 85 0.50 -37.27 6.62
C PRO A 85 1.46 -36.77 7.69
N ASP A 86 2.59 -37.40 7.92
CA ASP A 86 3.58 -36.90 8.89
C ASP A 86 4.32 -35.65 8.41
N ILE A 87 4.44 -35.47 7.11
CA ILE A 87 4.99 -34.24 6.54
C ILE A 87 4.06 -33.05 6.85
N ALA A 88 2.74 -33.26 6.77
CA ALA A 88 1.77 -32.19 7.07
C ALA A 88 1.83 -31.69 8.53
N LYS A 89 2.37 -32.48 9.45
CA LYS A 89 2.53 -32.11 10.87
C LYS A 89 3.81 -31.33 11.14
N THR A 90 4.71 -31.24 10.17
CA THR A 90 5.98 -30.51 10.34
C THR A 90 5.76 -29.00 10.27
N TRP A 91 6.49 -28.24 11.10
CA TRP A 91 6.37 -26.77 11.15
C TRP A 91 6.69 -26.08 9.83
N TRP A 92 7.60 -26.62 9.03
CA TRP A 92 8.04 -26.03 7.76
C TRP A 92 7.06 -26.25 6.60
N TYR A 93 6.19 -27.27 6.69
CA TYR A 93 5.30 -27.67 5.61
C TYR A 93 4.40 -26.51 5.14
N SER A 94 3.73 -25.85 6.08
CA SER A 94 2.83 -24.73 5.74
C SER A 94 3.55 -23.56 5.10
N TRP A 95 4.77 -23.25 5.53
CA TRP A 95 5.59 -22.19 4.92
C TRP A 95 5.97 -22.54 3.49
N VAL A 96 6.56 -23.72 3.27
CA VAL A 96 6.98 -24.16 1.94
C VAL A 96 5.77 -24.28 1.01
N LEU A 97 4.66 -24.83 1.48
CA LEU A 97 3.45 -24.95 0.69
C LEU A 97 2.93 -23.57 0.24
N THR A 98 2.86 -22.62 1.16
CA THR A 98 2.40 -21.26 0.87
C THR A 98 3.32 -20.56 -0.14
N ASP A 99 4.63 -20.55 0.12
CA ASP A 99 5.60 -19.85 -0.74
C ASP A 99 5.70 -20.48 -2.14
N VAL A 100 5.76 -21.80 -2.23
CA VAL A 100 5.81 -22.51 -3.52
C VAL A 100 4.51 -22.32 -4.29
N SER A 101 3.36 -22.41 -3.65
CA SER A 101 2.07 -22.20 -4.32
C SER A 101 1.91 -20.79 -4.81
N LEU A 102 2.30 -19.80 -4.02
CA LEU A 102 2.14 -18.38 -4.34
C LEU A 102 3.16 -17.91 -5.37
N TYR A 103 4.45 -18.12 -5.08
CA TYR A 103 5.53 -17.57 -5.91
C TYR A 103 5.92 -18.51 -7.06
N GLY A 104 5.80 -19.82 -6.87
CA GLY A 104 6.12 -20.82 -7.88
C GLY A 104 5.01 -21.09 -8.90
N VAL A 105 3.74 -20.90 -8.52
CA VAL A 105 2.58 -21.17 -9.39
C VAL A 105 1.73 -19.93 -9.61
N GLY A 106 1.21 -19.32 -8.56
CA GLY A 106 0.29 -18.19 -8.65
C GLY A 106 0.91 -16.99 -9.37
N LEU A 107 2.10 -16.57 -8.99
CA LEU A 107 2.80 -15.43 -9.59
C LEU A 107 3.14 -15.64 -11.09
N PRO A 108 3.68 -16.78 -11.54
CA PRO A 108 3.83 -17.05 -12.97
C PRO A 108 2.53 -17.01 -13.76
N LEU A 109 1.44 -17.59 -13.24
CA LEU A 109 0.12 -17.53 -13.88
C LEU A 109 -0.41 -16.09 -13.99
N MET A 110 -0.30 -15.32 -12.92
CA MET A 110 -0.59 -13.88 -12.94
C MET A 110 0.23 -13.18 -14.03
N TRP A 111 1.53 -13.41 -14.07
CA TRP A 111 2.43 -12.77 -15.03
C TRP A 111 2.09 -13.07 -16.47
N LEU A 112 1.68 -14.29 -16.82
CA LEU A 112 1.28 -14.66 -18.18
C LEU A 112 0.17 -13.77 -18.74
N ILE A 113 -0.76 -13.33 -17.89
CA ILE A 113 -1.85 -12.42 -18.29
C ILE A 113 -1.40 -10.97 -18.17
N LEU A 114 -0.78 -10.63 -17.05
CA LEU A 114 -0.43 -9.25 -16.72
C LEU A 114 0.61 -8.63 -17.65
N ARG A 115 1.51 -9.44 -18.23
CA ARG A 115 2.50 -8.98 -19.22
C ARG A 115 1.88 -8.37 -20.49
N GLN A 116 0.60 -8.68 -20.76
CA GLN A 116 -0.14 -8.12 -21.88
C GLN A 116 -0.64 -6.69 -21.61
N VAL A 117 -0.56 -6.23 -20.37
CA VAL A 117 -0.89 -4.86 -19.99
C VAL A 117 0.42 -4.08 -19.82
N PRO A 118 0.71 -3.11 -20.70
CA PRO A 118 1.97 -2.37 -20.63
C PRO A 118 2.04 -1.58 -19.32
N ALA A 119 3.21 -1.63 -18.67
CA ALA A 119 3.48 -0.79 -17.52
C ALA A 119 3.59 0.68 -17.95
N ALA A 120 2.95 1.57 -17.24
CA ALA A 120 3.17 2.99 -17.42
C ALA A 120 4.51 3.38 -16.78
N PRO A 121 5.39 4.10 -17.51
CA PRO A 121 6.62 4.58 -16.91
C PRO A 121 6.31 5.45 -15.68
N PHE A 122 7.19 5.38 -14.67
CA PHE A 122 7.14 6.33 -13.56
C PHE A 122 7.50 7.71 -14.11
N ASN A 123 6.51 8.35 -14.76
CA ASN A 123 6.65 9.74 -15.14
C ASN A 123 5.99 10.55 -14.03
N PRO A 124 6.73 11.40 -13.31
CA PRO A 124 6.08 12.32 -12.41
C PRO A 124 5.17 13.19 -13.27
N THR A 125 3.87 12.92 -13.24
CA THR A 125 2.79 13.66 -13.96
C THR A 125 2.85 15.15 -13.60
N TYR A 126 3.60 15.49 -12.59
CA TYR A 126 3.94 16.83 -12.15
C TYR A 126 4.88 17.59 -13.12
N ARG A 127 5.68 16.91 -13.95
CA ARG A 127 6.47 17.56 -15.00
C ARG A 127 5.61 18.11 -16.15
N ALA A 128 4.51 17.44 -16.47
CA ALA A 128 3.64 17.86 -17.56
C ALA A 128 2.82 19.13 -17.27
N ARG A 129 2.72 19.54 -15.99
CA ARG A 129 2.02 20.77 -15.57
C ARG A 129 2.95 21.94 -15.22
N GLY A 130 4.23 21.87 -15.56
CA GLY A 130 5.19 22.92 -15.22
C GLY A 130 5.49 23.06 -13.72
N ILE A 131 4.88 22.24 -12.88
CA ILE A 131 5.19 22.16 -11.47
C ILE A 131 6.36 21.20 -11.33
N VAL A 132 7.57 21.71 -11.25
CA VAL A 132 8.76 20.96 -10.86
C VAL A 132 8.62 20.64 -9.38
N ALA A 133 7.77 19.68 -9.06
CA ALA A 133 7.81 19.08 -7.74
C ALA A 133 9.12 18.31 -7.65
N GLU A 134 10.10 18.84 -6.93
CA GLU A 134 11.23 18.05 -6.49
C GLU A 134 10.70 16.77 -5.86
N LYS A 135 11.33 15.62 -6.17
CA LYS A 135 10.98 14.35 -5.51
C LYS A 135 11.01 14.61 -4.02
N PRO A 136 9.93 14.37 -3.28
CA PRO A 136 9.91 14.67 -1.87
C PRO A 136 11.08 13.94 -1.21
N ARG A 137 12.02 14.69 -0.66
CA ARG A 137 13.09 14.17 0.15
C ARG A 137 12.53 13.99 1.54
N PHE A 138 12.01 12.80 1.82
CA PHE A 138 11.60 12.46 3.16
C PHE A 138 12.85 12.38 4.05
N GLY A 139 13.01 13.33 4.96
CA GLY A 139 14.00 13.25 6.02
C GLY A 139 13.68 12.12 6.99
N PHE A 140 14.64 11.74 7.84
CA PHE A 140 14.48 10.66 8.81
C PHE A 140 13.21 10.81 9.69
N GLY A 141 12.90 12.02 10.14
CA GLY A 141 11.69 12.30 10.93
C GLY A 141 10.39 11.98 10.20
N TRP A 142 10.32 12.17 8.88
CA TRP A 142 9.17 11.78 8.07
C TRP A 142 8.97 10.26 8.04
N TRP A 143 10.06 9.49 8.00
CA TRP A 143 9.97 8.03 8.02
C TRP A 143 9.46 7.51 9.37
N ILE A 144 9.89 8.12 10.48
CA ILE A 144 9.35 7.81 11.81
C ILE A 144 7.85 8.11 11.85
N LEU A 145 7.44 9.31 11.39
CA LEU A 145 6.04 9.70 11.36
C LEU A 145 5.19 8.74 10.52
N ILE A 146 5.65 8.39 9.32
CA ILE A 146 4.96 7.43 8.44
C ILE A 146 4.86 6.05 9.10
N ALA A 147 5.93 5.57 9.76
CA ALA A 147 5.92 4.32 10.48
C ALA A 147 4.89 4.33 11.63
N VAL A 148 4.85 5.40 12.43
CA VAL A 148 3.88 5.57 13.51
C VAL A 148 2.44 5.62 12.98
N ILE A 149 2.20 6.38 11.90
CA ILE A 149 0.88 6.42 11.25
C ILE A 149 0.50 5.02 10.73
N GLY A 150 1.44 4.32 10.11
CA GLY A 150 1.22 2.95 9.61
C GLY A 150 0.86 1.97 10.71
N MET A 151 1.62 1.97 11.80
CA MET A 151 1.34 1.15 12.98
C MET A 151 -0.02 1.49 13.58
N GLY A 152 -0.32 2.78 13.80
CA GLY A 152 -1.63 3.20 14.33
C GLY A 152 -2.80 2.79 13.43
N ALA A 153 -2.65 2.89 12.11
CA ALA A 153 -3.66 2.44 11.16
C ALA A 153 -3.85 0.91 11.22
N MET A 154 -2.77 0.15 11.38
CA MET A 154 -2.85 -1.31 11.54
C MET A 154 -3.53 -1.70 12.84
N GLU A 155 -3.22 -1.06 13.97
CA GLU A 155 -3.89 -1.31 15.25
C GLU A 155 -5.39 -1.03 15.19
N ILE A 156 -5.79 0.12 14.63
CA ILE A 156 -7.21 0.44 14.41
C ILE A 156 -7.88 -0.61 13.53
N GLY A 157 -7.23 -0.98 12.42
CA GLY A 157 -7.73 -2.01 11.51
C GLY A 157 -7.83 -3.39 12.17
N ALA A 158 -6.88 -3.75 13.05
CA ALA A 158 -6.90 -4.99 13.82
C ALA A 158 -8.06 -5.03 14.83
N LEU A 159 -8.30 -3.92 15.53
CA LEU A 159 -9.46 -3.80 16.44
C LEU A 159 -10.79 -3.94 15.69
N VAL A 160 -10.92 -3.30 14.53
CA VAL A 160 -12.10 -3.44 13.66
C VAL A 160 -12.26 -4.90 13.20
N GLY A 161 -11.18 -5.54 12.76
CA GLY A 161 -11.18 -6.94 12.33
C GLY A 161 -11.59 -7.89 13.45
N GLN A 162 -11.03 -7.73 14.64
CA GLN A 162 -11.38 -8.53 15.80
C GLN A 162 -12.85 -8.31 16.21
N GLY A 163 -13.32 -7.06 16.23
CA GLY A 163 -14.72 -6.75 16.52
C GLY A 163 -15.67 -7.38 15.50
N PHE A 164 -15.31 -7.31 14.22
CA PHE A 164 -16.06 -7.95 13.13
C PHE A 164 -16.10 -9.47 13.29
N MET A 165 -14.97 -10.11 13.60
CA MET A 165 -14.92 -11.56 13.81
C MET A 165 -15.70 -12.01 15.04
N LYS A 166 -15.66 -11.26 16.15
CA LYS A 166 -16.49 -11.54 17.32
C LYS A 166 -17.99 -11.45 16.99
N LEU A 167 -18.39 -10.42 16.26
CA LEU A 167 -19.78 -10.28 15.81
C LEU A 167 -20.18 -11.46 14.90
N LEU A 168 -19.34 -11.83 13.96
CA LEU A 168 -19.58 -12.97 13.06
C LEU A 168 -19.69 -14.27 13.85
N SER A 169 -18.78 -14.54 14.78
CA SER A 169 -18.82 -15.70 15.67
C SER A 169 -20.13 -15.76 16.48
N TYR A 170 -20.56 -14.61 16.99
CA TYR A 170 -21.84 -14.52 17.72
C TYR A 170 -23.05 -14.85 16.83
N LEU A 171 -23.07 -14.30 15.58
CA LEU A 171 -24.19 -14.52 14.65
C LEU A 171 -24.26 -15.93 14.10
N VAL A 172 -23.11 -16.58 13.88
CA VAL A 172 -23.01 -17.92 13.30
C VAL A 172 -23.00 -19.02 14.37
N GLY A 173 -22.67 -18.67 15.62
CA GLY A 173 -22.53 -19.64 16.72
C GLY A 173 -21.27 -20.51 16.61
N TYR A 174 -20.21 -20.01 15.95
CA TYR A 174 -18.94 -20.70 15.75
C TYR A 174 -17.74 -19.77 15.95
N ASP A 175 -16.77 -20.21 16.75
CA ASP A 175 -15.55 -19.44 16.97
C ASP A 175 -14.50 -19.77 15.89
N TYR A 176 -14.13 -18.74 15.14
CA TYR A 176 -13.14 -18.83 14.08
C TYR A 176 -11.73 -18.63 14.64
N ALA A 177 -10.83 -19.56 14.35
CA ALA A 177 -9.41 -19.43 14.68
C ALA A 177 -8.66 -18.62 13.61
N ASN A 178 -7.64 -17.87 14.05
CA ASN A 178 -6.74 -17.16 13.14
C ASN A 178 -5.65 -18.15 12.64
N GLY A 179 -5.76 -18.57 11.38
CA GLY A 179 -4.84 -19.54 10.78
C GLY A 179 -3.37 -19.10 10.77
N LEU A 180 -3.11 -17.79 10.60
CA LEU A 180 -1.74 -17.26 10.65
C LEU A 180 -1.13 -17.45 12.04
N GLU A 181 -1.88 -17.18 13.09
CA GLU A 181 -1.41 -17.35 14.47
C GLU A 181 -1.01 -18.81 14.75
N THR A 182 -1.77 -19.76 14.24
CA THR A 182 -1.47 -21.19 14.36
C THR A 182 -0.14 -21.55 13.70
N ILE A 183 0.12 -21.01 12.49
CA ILE A 183 1.38 -21.27 11.77
C ILE A 183 2.56 -20.62 12.52
N VAL A 184 2.42 -19.38 12.94
CA VAL A 184 3.49 -18.63 13.62
C VAL A 184 3.83 -19.25 14.97
N SER A 185 2.83 -19.60 15.78
CA SER A 185 3.05 -20.18 17.10
C SER A 185 3.68 -21.59 17.06
N GLY A 186 3.41 -22.34 15.98
CA GLY A 186 4.00 -23.67 15.75
C GLY A 186 5.41 -23.67 15.13
N SER A 187 5.98 -22.48 14.80
CA SER A 187 7.21 -22.36 14.02
C SER A 187 8.38 -21.83 14.84
N PRO A 188 9.63 -22.23 14.52
CA PRO A 188 10.80 -21.59 15.09
C PRO A 188 10.87 -20.09 14.75
N LEU A 189 11.33 -19.26 15.68
CA LEU A 189 11.37 -17.80 15.54
C LEU A 189 12.13 -17.34 14.28
N TRP A 190 13.24 -17.98 13.93
CA TRP A 190 14.00 -17.66 12.73
C TRP A 190 13.21 -17.90 11.44
N ALA A 191 12.38 -18.95 11.40
CA ALA A 191 11.55 -19.26 10.24
C ALA A 191 10.41 -18.25 10.11
N THR A 192 9.77 -17.91 11.22
CA THR A 192 8.77 -16.82 11.28
C THR A 192 9.39 -15.51 10.82
N PHE A 193 10.58 -15.15 11.31
CA PHE A 193 11.29 -13.95 10.87
C PHE A 193 11.57 -13.97 9.36
N LEU A 194 12.13 -15.06 8.85
CA LEU A 194 12.44 -15.17 7.42
C LEU A 194 11.18 -15.08 6.55
N GLY A 195 10.13 -15.81 6.91
CA GLY A 195 8.87 -15.83 6.15
C GLY A 195 8.13 -14.50 6.21
N THR A 196 7.87 -13.97 7.42
CA THR A 196 7.01 -12.80 7.56
C THR A 196 7.74 -11.47 7.39
N VAL A 197 9.01 -11.34 7.83
CA VAL A 197 9.73 -10.06 7.82
C VAL A 197 10.55 -9.87 6.54
N VAL A 198 10.97 -10.97 5.91
CA VAL A 198 11.83 -10.88 4.72
C VAL A 198 11.08 -11.28 3.45
N LEU A 199 10.61 -12.52 3.37
CA LEU A 199 10.06 -13.08 2.11
C LEU A 199 8.70 -12.46 1.75
N ALA A 200 7.77 -12.38 2.69
CA ALA A 200 6.46 -11.82 2.44
C ALA A 200 6.53 -10.35 1.98
N PRO A 201 7.23 -9.42 2.66
CA PRO A 201 7.35 -8.04 2.17
C PRO A 201 8.00 -7.93 0.78
N LEU A 202 9.01 -8.74 0.49
CA LEU A 202 9.65 -8.71 -0.82
C LEU A 202 8.69 -9.14 -1.94
N GLY A 203 8.00 -10.27 -1.75
CA GLY A 203 7.10 -10.81 -2.76
C GLY A 203 5.81 -10.00 -2.91
N GLU A 204 5.21 -9.61 -1.81
CA GLU A 204 3.95 -8.88 -1.81
C GLU A 204 4.11 -7.46 -2.36
N GLU A 205 5.14 -6.73 -1.94
CA GLU A 205 5.40 -5.40 -2.48
C GLU A 205 5.75 -5.46 -3.98
N PHE A 206 6.45 -6.50 -4.41
CA PHE A 206 6.68 -6.72 -5.83
C PHE A 206 5.37 -6.91 -6.61
N ILE A 207 4.45 -7.73 -6.11
CA ILE A 207 3.15 -7.98 -6.75
C ILE A 207 2.30 -6.71 -6.75
N PHE A 208 2.05 -6.13 -5.57
CA PHE A 208 1.03 -5.08 -5.40
C PHE A 208 1.54 -3.69 -5.76
N ARG A 209 2.86 -3.40 -5.63
CA ARG A 209 3.41 -2.08 -5.96
C ARG A 209 4.07 -2.11 -7.33
N LYS A 210 5.02 -3.02 -7.56
CA LYS A 210 5.74 -3.03 -8.83
C LYS A 210 4.90 -3.53 -9.99
N LEU A 211 4.24 -4.65 -9.85
CA LEU A 211 3.48 -5.22 -10.96
C LEU A 211 2.13 -4.54 -11.16
N LEU A 212 1.36 -4.33 -10.09
CA LEU A 212 0.01 -3.80 -10.17
C LEU A 212 -0.02 -2.28 -10.37
N ILE A 213 0.64 -1.48 -9.51
CA ILE A 213 0.59 -0.02 -9.60
C ILE A 213 1.24 0.49 -10.89
N ASP A 214 2.35 -0.07 -11.34
CA ASP A 214 2.97 0.34 -12.60
C ASP A 214 2.03 0.17 -13.82
N ARG A 215 1.00 -0.66 -13.71
CA ARG A 215 -0.02 -0.87 -14.77
C ARG A 215 -1.30 -0.09 -14.57
N THR A 216 -1.64 0.22 -13.32
CA THR A 216 -2.87 0.96 -13.00
C THR A 216 -2.67 2.48 -12.96
N ARG A 217 -1.45 2.95 -12.80
CA ARG A 217 -1.08 4.37 -12.70
C ARG A 217 -1.58 5.23 -13.86
N ARG A 218 -1.77 4.66 -15.04
CA ARG A 218 -2.34 5.36 -16.20
C ARG A 218 -3.74 5.94 -15.94
N TRP A 219 -4.49 5.38 -14.98
CA TRP A 219 -5.81 5.86 -14.57
C TRP A 219 -5.77 6.81 -13.37
N GLY A 220 -4.58 7.18 -12.93
CA GLY A 220 -4.35 8.10 -11.83
C GLY A 220 -3.91 7.42 -10.53
N ASP A 221 -3.27 8.24 -9.67
CA ASP A 221 -2.72 7.74 -8.40
C ASP A 221 -3.82 7.24 -7.45
N ALA A 222 -4.98 7.93 -7.40
CA ALA A 222 -6.08 7.55 -6.53
C ALA A 222 -6.62 6.14 -6.88
N VAL A 223 -6.85 5.86 -8.17
CA VAL A 223 -7.30 4.54 -8.63
C VAL A 223 -6.27 3.48 -8.28
N SER A 224 -4.99 3.76 -8.49
CA SER A 224 -3.90 2.83 -8.19
C SER A 224 -3.79 2.52 -6.70
N VAL A 225 -3.92 3.55 -5.85
CA VAL A 225 -3.87 3.40 -4.39
C VAL A 225 -5.05 2.58 -3.89
N LEU A 226 -6.27 2.94 -4.31
CA LEU A 226 -7.48 2.23 -3.90
C LEU A 226 -7.46 0.77 -4.35
N LEU A 227 -7.16 0.53 -5.62
CA LEU A 227 -7.15 -0.83 -6.16
C LEU A 227 -6.06 -1.69 -5.49
N SER A 228 -4.85 -1.15 -5.36
CA SER A 228 -3.74 -1.88 -4.72
C SER A 228 -4.02 -2.17 -3.25
N GLY A 229 -4.56 -1.23 -2.49
CA GLY A 229 -4.85 -1.43 -1.07
C GLY A 229 -5.98 -2.42 -0.82
N ILE A 230 -7.09 -2.31 -1.58
CA ILE A 230 -8.22 -3.26 -1.47
C ILE A 230 -7.77 -4.67 -1.85
N LEU A 231 -7.10 -4.83 -3.00
CA LEU A 231 -6.62 -6.14 -3.44
C LEU A 231 -5.58 -6.72 -2.49
N PHE A 232 -4.74 -5.88 -1.87
CA PHE A 232 -3.78 -6.31 -0.85
C PHE A 232 -4.49 -6.90 0.37
N GLY A 233 -5.55 -6.23 0.86
CA GLY A 233 -6.35 -6.77 1.96
C GLY A 233 -7.07 -8.06 1.62
N LEU A 234 -7.74 -8.10 0.47
CA LEU A 234 -8.46 -9.28 0.00
C LEU A 234 -7.54 -10.47 -0.27
N PHE A 235 -6.33 -10.22 -0.73
CA PHE A 235 -5.33 -11.24 -1.03
C PHE A 235 -4.97 -12.10 0.18
N HIS A 236 -5.00 -11.55 1.39
CA HIS A 236 -4.69 -12.30 2.60
C HIS A 236 -5.71 -13.41 2.90
N GLY A 237 -6.92 -13.36 2.30
CA GLY A 237 -7.94 -14.40 2.47
C GLY A 237 -8.38 -14.66 3.93
N ASN A 238 -8.01 -13.77 4.83
CA ASN A 238 -8.21 -13.88 6.27
C ASN A 238 -8.95 -12.63 6.79
N LEU A 239 -10.17 -12.82 7.27
CA LEU A 239 -11.01 -11.72 7.75
C LEU A 239 -10.44 -11.00 8.99
N PHE A 240 -9.64 -11.67 9.82
CA PHE A 240 -8.91 -11.01 10.91
C PHE A 240 -7.91 -9.99 10.39
N GLN A 241 -7.34 -10.24 9.20
CA GLN A 241 -6.32 -9.41 8.59
C GLN A 241 -6.89 -8.35 7.64
N LEU A 242 -8.07 -8.59 7.06
CA LEU A 242 -8.64 -7.81 5.97
C LEU A 242 -8.57 -6.29 6.19
N PHE A 243 -8.98 -5.83 7.36
CA PHE A 243 -9.09 -4.39 7.61
C PHE A 243 -7.71 -3.73 7.76
N TYR A 244 -6.83 -4.29 8.61
CA TYR A 244 -5.53 -3.68 8.84
C TYR A 244 -4.60 -3.78 7.63
N THR A 245 -4.66 -4.89 6.88
CA THR A 245 -3.85 -5.03 5.66
C THR A 245 -4.36 -4.12 4.55
N THR A 246 -5.68 -3.90 4.43
CA THR A 246 -6.24 -2.91 3.49
C THR A 246 -5.77 -1.50 3.82
N MET A 247 -5.88 -1.06 5.09
CA MET A 247 -5.45 0.27 5.52
C MET A 247 -3.95 0.48 5.30
N PHE A 248 -3.16 -0.51 5.68
CA PHE A 248 -1.71 -0.49 5.45
C PHE A 248 -1.36 -0.55 3.96
N GLY A 249 -2.13 -1.32 3.19
CA GLY A 249 -2.04 -1.40 1.74
C GLY A 249 -2.22 -0.05 1.06
N PHE A 250 -3.17 0.78 1.51
CA PHE A 250 -3.34 2.16 1.03
C PHE A 250 -2.12 3.02 1.32
N LEU A 251 -1.57 2.95 2.53
CA LEU A 251 -0.37 3.71 2.90
C LEU A 251 0.83 3.36 2.03
N LEU A 252 1.13 2.06 1.88
CA LEU A 252 2.25 1.58 1.05
C LEU A 252 2.05 1.94 -0.43
N ALA A 253 0.83 1.81 -0.96
CA ALA A 253 0.50 2.20 -2.32
C ALA A 253 0.67 3.72 -2.52
N TYR A 254 0.27 4.54 -1.56
CA TYR A 254 0.49 5.98 -1.58
C TYR A 254 1.98 6.32 -1.58
N ILE A 255 2.78 5.69 -0.71
CA ILE A 255 4.24 5.89 -0.68
C ILE A 255 4.86 5.53 -2.03
N TYR A 256 4.46 4.39 -2.61
CA TYR A 256 4.98 3.95 -3.90
C TYR A 256 4.59 4.90 -5.03
N THR A 257 3.33 5.36 -5.10
CA THR A 257 2.89 6.32 -6.12
C THR A 257 3.64 7.65 -6.03
N ARG A 258 4.02 8.09 -4.83
CA ARG A 258 4.76 9.34 -4.61
C ARG A 258 6.27 9.20 -4.83
N THR A 259 6.85 8.08 -4.47
CA THR A 259 8.31 7.92 -4.47
C THR A 259 8.85 7.12 -5.65
N GLY A 260 8.06 6.16 -6.17
CA GLY A 260 8.51 5.16 -7.13
C GLY A 260 9.57 4.19 -6.60
N ARG A 261 9.81 4.19 -5.28
CA ARG A 261 10.86 3.40 -4.65
C ARG A 261 10.27 2.21 -3.90
N LEU A 262 10.39 1.02 -4.49
CA LEU A 262 9.91 -0.22 -3.90
C LEU A 262 10.56 -0.50 -2.52
N GLY A 263 11.85 -0.22 -2.40
CA GLY A 263 12.59 -0.50 -1.15
C GLY A 263 12.03 0.21 0.09
N TRP A 264 11.40 1.38 -0.05
CA TRP A 264 10.72 2.04 1.06
C TRP A 264 9.47 1.29 1.51
N CYS A 265 8.70 0.77 0.56
CA CYS A 265 7.52 -0.03 0.88
C CYS A 265 7.92 -1.35 1.53
N VAL A 266 8.92 -2.04 0.97
CA VAL A 266 9.47 -3.27 1.55
C VAL A 266 10.01 -3.03 2.96
N GLY A 267 10.80 -1.96 3.17
CA GLY A 267 11.36 -1.66 4.49
C GLY A 267 10.30 -1.35 5.55
N LEU A 268 9.29 -0.54 5.18
CA LEU A 268 8.18 -0.23 6.10
C LEU A 268 7.33 -1.47 6.38
N HIS A 269 7.05 -2.28 5.37
CA HIS A 269 6.32 -3.52 5.52
C HIS A 269 7.08 -4.52 6.42
N ALA A 270 8.37 -4.71 6.19
CA ALA A 270 9.21 -5.53 7.04
C ALA A 270 9.23 -5.04 8.50
N LEU A 271 9.32 -3.72 8.72
CA LEU A 271 9.27 -3.11 10.05
C LEU A 271 7.94 -3.39 10.76
N THR A 272 6.82 -3.25 10.06
CA THR A 272 5.50 -3.50 10.65
C THR A 272 5.26 -4.98 10.93
N ASN A 273 5.72 -5.89 10.05
CA ASN A 273 5.66 -7.32 10.30
C ASN A 273 6.59 -7.76 11.45
N PHE A 274 7.75 -7.14 11.57
CA PHE A 274 8.62 -7.35 12.74
C PHE A 274 7.92 -6.90 14.03
N TRP A 275 7.33 -5.70 14.03
CA TRP A 275 6.63 -5.15 15.19
C TRP A 275 5.38 -5.96 15.56
N GLY A 276 4.53 -6.31 14.60
CA GLY A 276 3.28 -7.04 14.84
C GLY A 276 3.41 -8.55 15.00
N GLY A 277 4.51 -9.16 14.51
CA GLY A 277 4.69 -10.62 14.53
C GLY A 277 5.81 -11.10 15.47
N ILE A 278 7.01 -10.54 15.30
CA ILE A 278 8.18 -11.01 16.04
C ILE A 278 8.19 -10.49 17.47
N VAL A 279 7.91 -9.20 17.68
CA VAL A 279 7.96 -8.62 19.01
C VAL A 279 6.94 -9.26 19.96
N PRO A 280 5.66 -9.49 19.61
CA PRO A 280 4.74 -10.22 20.47
C PRO A 280 5.20 -11.64 20.80
N THR A 281 5.82 -12.34 19.84
CA THR A 281 6.37 -13.67 20.08
C THR A 281 7.51 -13.63 21.11
N LEU A 282 8.41 -12.66 21.00
CA LEU A 282 9.48 -12.45 21.98
C LEU A 282 8.94 -12.09 23.36
N LEU A 283 7.88 -11.27 23.43
CA LEU A 283 7.23 -10.89 24.67
C LEU A 283 6.54 -12.07 25.35
N ARG A 284 5.84 -12.89 24.60
CA ARG A 284 5.24 -14.13 25.11
C ARG A 284 6.30 -15.05 25.71
N ASN A 285 7.43 -15.20 25.03
CA ASN A 285 8.55 -16.01 25.54
C ASN A 285 9.20 -15.38 26.78
N TRP A 286 9.28 -14.06 26.87
CA TRP A 286 9.83 -13.35 28.02
C TRP A 286 8.95 -13.40 29.26
N ILE A 287 7.60 -13.35 29.10
CA ILE A 287 6.64 -13.48 30.19
C ILE A 287 6.51 -14.96 30.61
N GLY A 288 6.54 -15.86 29.65
CA GLY A 288 6.28 -17.29 29.80
C GLY A 288 4.91 -17.68 29.25
N THR A 289 4.90 -18.63 28.36
CA THR A 289 3.67 -19.09 27.69
C THR A 289 2.68 -19.76 28.65
N ASP A 290 3.18 -20.43 29.67
CA ASP A 290 2.42 -21.04 30.76
C ASP A 290 1.78 -20.00 31.69
N ILE A 291 2.43 -18.85 31.89
CA ILE A 291 1.89 -17.73 32.64
C ILE A 291 0.76 -17.05 31.85
N ILE A 292 0.98 -16.79 30.55
CA ILE A 292 -0.03 -16.14 29.68
C ILE A 292 -1.28 -17.00 29.51
N ALA A 293 -1.14 -18.31 29.50
CA ALA A 293 -2.26 -19.26 29.36
C ALA A 293 -3.22 -19.29 30.57
N ASP A 294 -2.78 -18.74 31.71
CA ASP A 294 -3.56 -18.72 32.96
C ASP A 294 -3.78 -17.26 33.40
N PRO A 295 -5.02 -16.72 33.28
CA PRO A 295 -5.31 -15.32 33.62
C PRO A 295 -4.96 -14.92 35.06
N GLU A 296 -5.10 -15.84 36.03
CA GLU A 296 -4.77 -15.55 37.43
C GLU A 296 -3.26 -15.45 37.62
N LYS A 297 -2.50 -16.40 37.05
CA LYS A 297 -1.05 -16.35 37.09
C LYS A 297 -0.50 -15.13 36.35
N LEU A 298 -1.09 -14.79 35.20
CA LEU A 298 -0.72 -13.62 34.41
C LEU A 298 -0.92 -12.34 35.22
N SER A 299 -2.10 -12.15 35.78
CA SER A 299 -2.42 -10.99 36.64
C SER A 299 -1.44 -10.87 37.80
N ALA A 300 -1.21 -11.95 38.57
CA ALA A 300 -0.28 -11.96 39.67
C ALA A 300 1.16 -11.70 39.28
N HIS A 301 1.59 -12.21 38.08
CA HIS A 301 2.92 -12.00 37.54
C HIS A 301 3.15 -10.55 37.09
N LEU A 302 2.19 -9.98 36.35
CA LEU A 302 2.28 -8.61 35.84
C LEU A 302 2.28 -7.57 36.97
N MET A 303 1.51 -7.80 38.05
CA MET A 303 1.52 -6.93 39.21
C MET A 303 2.91 -6.86 39.90
N LYS A 304 3.68 -7.92 39.83
CA LYS A 304 5.06 -8.00 40.40
C LYS A 304 6.13 -7.49 39.45
N ASN A 305 5.82 -7.35 38.13
CA ASN A 305 6.76 -6.99 37.08
C ASN A 305 6.26 -5.76 36.28
N PRO A 306 6.43 -4.53 36.80
CA PRO A 306 5.86 -3.32 36.19
C PRO A 306 6.26 -3.08 34.73
N LEU A 307 7.50 -3.44 34.36
CA LEU A 307 7.96 -3.30 32.98
C LEU A 307 7.23 -4.26 32.04
N GLN A 308 7.05 -5.51 32.45
CA GLN A 308 6.27 -6.48 31.66
C GLN A 308 4.79 -6.09 31.59
N TYR A 309 4.23 -5.55 32.67
CA TYR A 309 2.87 -5.00 32.69
C TYR A 309 2.71 -3.87 31.68
N PHE A 310 3.62 -2.89 31.68
CA PHE A 310 3.59 -1.77 30.74
C PHE A 310 3.67 -2.25 29.29
N VAL A 311 4.62 -3.14 28.98
CA VAL A 311 4.80 -3.64 27.60
C VAL A 311 3.63 -4.53 27.18
N TYR A 312 3.12 -5.39 28.06
CA TYR A 312 1.94 -6.23 27.80
C TYR A 312 0.71 -5.37 27.45
N THR A 313 0.47 -4.32 28.24
CA THR A 313 -0.64 -3.38 27.99
C THR A 313 -0.46 -2.59 26.70
N LEU A 314 0.80 -2.17 26.39
CA LEU A 314 1.12 -1.44 25.17
C LEU A 314 0.80 -2.25 23.89
N TYR A 315 0.97 -3.56 23.95
CA TYR A 315 0.65 -4.46 22.84
C TYR A 315 -0.81 -4.94 22.84
N GLY A 316 -1.62 -4.56 23.82
CA GLY A 316 -3.02 -4.98 23.90
C GLY A 316 -3.22 -6.50 24.01
N MET A 317 -2.23 -7.20 24.56
CA MET A 317 -2.26 -8.65 24.74
C MET A 317 -3.05 -9.05 26.00
#